data_16285726159b5abecf66ae2387cb94e6
#
_entry.id   16285726159b5abecf66ae2387cb94e6
#
_cell.length_a   1.000
_cell.length_b   1.000
_cell.length_c   1.000
_cell.angle_alpha   90.00
_cell.angle_beta   90.00
_cell.angle_gamma   90.00
#
_symmetry.space_group_name_H-M   'P 1'
#
loop_
_entity.id
_entity.type
_entity.pdbx_description
1 polymer ?
#
loop_
_entity_poly.entity_id
_entity_poly.type
_entity_poly.pdbx_seq_one_letter_code
_entity_poly.pdbx_strand_id
1 'polypeptide(L)'
;MKNLIVIGGGAAGFFCAVNVARLNPHVKVSILEKSNKLLSKVKISGGGRCNTTHQLFEIPALVKKYPRGEQFLKKAFYQFNTQDTIEWFAERGVELHAESDGRMFPISNKSSTIIECLLKEADQYHVNIEMQTEVKKITKLETQFQIETNKLGVIQADYICIACGGLPKLDMFNWISKMGHPIQSPVPSLFTFNMPKHPITALMGLSVNNAVIKISGTKLKEQGALLITHWGLSGPVVLKLSAWGARQLADMNYQFSIQVNWLGETTDAMLRLDWTFYREQFSANKMGSKSPFALPTRLWHFLLNEAAISVDTRWAELKAVNQNKLIQLLTSQVFEINGKT
;
A
#
# COMPACT_ATOMS: atom_id res chain seq x y z
N MET A 1 34.19 22.09 -12.25
CA MET A 1 32.81 22.14 -11.75
C MET A 1 32.43 20.72 -11.43
N LYS A 2 31.90 20.45 -10.21
CA LYS A 2 31.43 19.11 -9.84
C LYS A 2 30.12 18.78 -10.55
N ASN A 3 29.87 17.51 -10.75
CA ASN A 3 28.64 17.06 -11.39
C ASN A 3 27.92 15.97 -10.58
N LEU A 4 26.59 16.03 -10.60
CA LEU A 4 25.69 15.01 -10.07
C LEU A 4 24.91 14.37 -11.22
N ILE A 5 24.95 13.05 -11.30
CA ILE A 5 24.08 12.27 -12.18
C ILE A 5 22.96 11.62 -11.36
N VAL A 6 21.73 11.96 -11.67
CA VAL A 6 20.52 11.37 -11.09
C VAL A 6 19.96 10.32 -12.05
N ILE A 7 19.83 9.09 -11.59
CA ILE A 7 19.39 7.95 -12.40
C ILE A 7 17.91 7.69 -12.14
N GLY A 8 17.05 8.08 -13.07
CA GLY A 8 15.61 7.96 -13.05
C GLY A 8 14.87 9.29 -13.00
N GLY A 9 14.03 9.54 -14.01
CA GLY A 9 13.17 10.73 -14.17
C GLY A 9 11.81 10.61 -13.49
N GLY A 10 11.75 10.00 -12.30
CA GLY A 10 10.58 9.91 -11.44
C GLY A 10 10.54 11.00 -10.37
N ALA A 11 9.55 10.96 -9.45
CA ALA A 11 9.37 11.96 -8.38
C ALA A 11 10.66 12.17 -7.56
N ALA A 12 11.27 11.09 -7.08
CA ALA A 12 12.48 11.16 -6.27
C ALA A 12 13.66 11.76 -7.04
N GLY A 13 13.81 11.40 -8.32
CA GLY A 13 14.89 11.93 -9.16
C GLY A 13 14.75 13.42 -9.43
N PHE A 14 13.55 13.87 -9.80
CA PHE A 14 13.28 15.29 -9.98
C PHE A 14 13.46 16.08 -8.68
N PHE A 15 12.89 15.57 -7.57
CA PHE A 15 13.00 16.26 -6.28
C PHE A 15 14.47 16.40 -5.85
N CYS A 16 15.28 15.35 -5.99
CA CYS A 16 16.71 15.41 -5.74
C CYS A 16 17.40 16.44 -6.65
N ALA A 17 17.18 16.34 -7.95
CA ALA A 17 17.87 17.14 -8.95
C ALA A 17 17.61 18.64 -8.78
N VAL A 18 16.33 19.03 -8.65
CA VAL A 18 15.96 20.46 -8.53
C VAL A 18 16.47 21.08 -7.24
N ASN A 19 16.41 20.34 -6.12
CA ASN A 19 16.90 20.85 -4.84
C ASN A 19 18.43 20.94 -4.81
N VAL A 20 19.17 19.98 -5.38
CA VAL A 20 20.64 20.09 -5.47
C VAL A 20 21.03 21.25 -6.37
N ALA A 21 20.40 21.41 -7.54
CA ALA A 21 20.73 22.51 -8.46
C ALA A 21 20.42 23.88 -7.83
N ARG A 22 19.28 24.00 -7.11
CA ARG A 22 18.89 25.23 -6.40
C ARG A 22 19.87 25.60 -5.28
N LEU A 23 20.26 24.61 -4.45
CA LEU A 23 21.07 24.84 -3.26
C LEU A 23 22.57 24.92 -3.57
N ASN A 24 23.00 24.39 -4.70
CA ASN A 24 24.40 24.30 -5.09
C ASN A 24 24.61 24.71 -6.57
N PRO A 25 24.58 26.03 -6.88
CA PRO A 25 24.66 26.53 -8.26
C PRO A 25 25.97 26.15 -9.00
N HIS A 26 26.98 25.72 -8.26
CA HIS A 26 28.26 25.28 -8.83
C HIS A 26 28.30 23.78 -9.17
N VAL A 27 27.23 23.03 -8.94
CA VAL A 27 27.09 21.61 -9.29
C VAL A 27 26.25 21.48 -10.55
N LYS A 28 26.83 20.90 -11.59
CA LYS A 28 26.07 20.55 -12.80
C LYS A 28 25.22 19.32 -12.51
N VAL A 29 23.89 19.41 -12.66
CA VAL A 29 22.96 18.33 -12.38
C VAL A 29 22.36 17.80 -13.67
N SER A 30 22.37 16.47 -13.85
CA SER A 30 21.73 15.81 -14.98
C SER A 30 20.87 14.64 -14.54
N ILE A 31 19.67 14.52 -15.10
CA ILE A 31 18.76 13.36 -14.92
C ILE A 31 18.91 12.44 -16.14
N LEU A 32 19.20 11.17 -15.92
CA LEU A 32 19.17 10.14 -16.97
C LEU A 32 17.88 9.32 -16.82
N GLU A 33 17.01 9.35 -17.82
CA GLU A 33 15.77 8.58 -17.87
C GLU A 33 15.82 7.58 -19.04
N LYS A 34 15.59 6.29 -18.72
CA LYS A 34 15.65 5.21 -19.72
C LYS A 34 14.53 5.22 -20.74
N SER A 35 13.38 5.77 -20.36
CA SER A 35 12.18 5.83 -21.19
C SER A 35 12.05 7.18 -21.90
N ASN A 36 10.99 7.29 -22.70
CA ASN A 36 10.57 8.56 -23.31
C ASN A 36 9.48 9.27 -22.48
N LYS A 37 9.33 8.93 -21.19
CA LYS A 37 8.27 9.48 -20.32
C LYS A 37 8.85 9.86 -18.97
N LEU A 38 8.73 11.12 -18.61
CA LEU A 38 9.06 11.64 -17.28
C LEU A 38 7.87 11.52 -16.33
N LEU A 39 8.14 11.36 -15.05
CA LEU A 39 7.15 11.43 -13.97
C LEU A 39 5.91 10.52 -14.18
N SER A 40 6.06 9.43 -14.94
CA SER A 40 4.96 8.57 -15.37
C SER A 40 4.14 7.98 -14.21
N LYS A 41 4.79 7.60 -13.10
CA LYS A 41 4.12 7.12 -11.89
C LYS A 41 3.41 8.24 -11.13
N VAL A 42 3.92 9.47 -11.15
CA VAL A 42 3.22 10.65 -10.60
C VAL A 42 1.92 10.87 -11.36
N LYS A 43 1.96 10.80 -12.69
CA LYS A 43 0.79 11.02 -13.56
C LYS A 43 -0.41 10.13 -13.20
N ILE A 44 -0.18 8.87 -12.86
CA ILE A 44 -1.24 7.89 -12.57
C ILE A 44 -1.54 7.75 -11.07
N SER A 45 -0.71 8.29 -10.19
CA SER A 45 -0.87 8.14 -8.74
C SER A 45 -2.15 8.81 -8.24
N GLY A 46 -2.74 8.26 -7.17
CA GLY A 46 -3.97 8.78 -6.59
C GLY A 46 -5.14 8.88 -7.58
N GLY A 47 -5.21 7.99 -8.58
CA GLY A 47 -6.23 8.02 -9.62
C GLY A 47 -6.08 9.19 -10.60
N GLY A 48 -4.85 9.63 -10.88
CA GLY A 48 -4.54 10.76 -11.76
C GLY A 48 -4.55 12.12 -11.04
N ARG A 49 -4.76 12.15 -9.73
CA ARG A 49 -4.76 13.37 -8.92
C ARG A 49 -3.41 13.67 -8.25
N CYS A 50 -2.55 12.68 -8.11
CA CYS A 50 -1.30 12.66 -7.36
C CYS A 50 -1.53 12.80 -5.85
N ASN A 51 -1.56 11.67 -5.12
CA ASN A 51 -1.41 11.69 -3.66
C ASN A 51 0.03 12.13 -3.32
N THR A 52 0.20 13.41 -2.99
CA THR A 52 1.51 14.07 -2.88
C THR A 52 2.17 13.78 -1.54
N THR A 53 1.41 13.88 -0.44
CA THR A 53 1.87 13.66 0.93
C THR A 53 0.68 13.32 1.84
N HIS A 54 0.88 13.37 3.16
CA HIS A 54 -0.14 13.05 4.16
C HIS A 54 -0.16 14.10 5.27
N GLN A 55 -1.35 14.42 5.78
CA GLN A 55 -1.56 15.36 6.90
C GLN A 55 -1.24 14.70 8.27
N LEU A 56 -0.05 14.13 8.39
CA LEU A 56 0.44 13.53 9.62
C LEU A 56 1.82 14.13 9.94
N PHE A 57 1.85 15.11 10.83
CA PHE A 57 3.01 15.94 11.09
C PHE A 57 3.87 15.43 12.25
N GLU A 58 3.25 14.70 13.18
CA GLU A 58 3.93 14.11 14.32
C GLU A 58 4.86 12.96 13.85
N ILE A 59 6.17 13.20 13.86
CA ILE A 59 7.18 12.27 13.37
C ILE A 59 7.07 10.89 14.04
N PRO A 60 6.87 10.77 15.39
CA PRO A 60 6.68 9.45 16.02
C PRO A 60 5.46 8.69 15.51
N ALA A 61 4.40 9.38 15.13
CA ALA A 61 3.21 8.76 14.54
C ALA A 61 3.41 8.43 13.05
N LEU A 62 4.10 9.32 12.32
CA LEU A 62 4.39 9.15 10.90
C LEU A 62 5.26 7.91 10.65
N VAL A 63 6.34 7.72 11.39
CA VAL A 63 7.26 6.58 11.19
C VAL A 63 6.60 5.24 11.47
N LYS A 64 5.63 5.20 12.38
CA LYS A 64 4.83 3.99 12.66
C LYS A 64 3.93 3.56 11.48
N LYS A 65 3.76 4.39 10.45
CA LYS A 65 3.05 4.00 9.21
C LYS A 65 3.93 3.20 8.24
N TYR A 66 5.21 3.08 8.54
CA TYR A 66 6.17 2.33 7.71
C TYR A 66 6.42 0.95 8.33
N PRO A 67 5.97 -0.14 7.69
CA PRO A 67 6.15 -1.51 8.20
C PRO A 67 7.61 -1.90 8.41
N ARG A 68 8.52 -1.23 7.69
CA ARG A 68 9.97 -1.45 7.71
C ARG A 68 10.70 -0.12 7.59
N GLY A 69 11.83 0.01 8.27
CA GLY A 69 12.67 1.21 8.20
C GLY A 69 12.26 2.35 9.14
N GLU A 70 11.38 2.13 10.12
CA GLU A 70 10.91 3.14 11.08
C GLU A 70 12.06 3.95 11.69
N GLN A 71 13.05 3.27 12.26
CA GLN A 71 14.18 3.93 12.94
C GLN A 71 15.08 4.72 11.99
N PHE A 72 15.26 4.21 10.77
CA PHE A 72 16.02 4.90 9.73
C PHE A 72 15.29 6.16 9.26
N LEU A 73 14.01 6.03 8.95
CA LEU A 73 13.17 7.13 8.46
C LEU A 73 12.96 8.22 9.51
N LYS A 74 12.94 7.89 10.79
CA LYS A 74 12.82 8.86 11.87
C LYS A 74 13.89 9.96 11.77
N LYS A 75 15.15 9.59 11.51
CA LYS A 75 16.24 10.56 11.33
C LYS A 75 16.04 11.43 10.09
N ALA A 76 15.58 10.84 8.99
CA ALA A 76 15.32 11.57 7.76
C ALA A 76 14.15 12.58 7.92
N PHE A 77 13.07 12.16 8.59
CA PHE A 77 11.91 13.03 8.79
C PHE A 77 12.15 14.20 9.76
N TYR A 78 13.15 14.14 10.62
CA TYR A 78 13.59 15.31 11.37
C TYR A 78 14.28 16.37 10.50
N GLN A 79 14.72 16.02 9.30
CA GLN A 79 15.34 16.95 8.35
C GLN A 79 14.34 17.38 7.26
N PHE A 80 13.46 16.51 6.83
CA PHE A 80 12.44 16.79 5.82
C PHE A 80 11.28 15.81 5.96
N ASN A 81 10.09 16.33 6.27
CA ASN A 81 8.90 15.55 6.58
C ASN A 81 7.69 15.95 5.71
N THR A 82 6.49 15.58 6.13
CA THR A 82 5.25 15.86 5.40
C THR A 82 4.89 17.33 5.40
N GLN A 83 5.18 18.06 6.48
CA GLN A 83 4.97 19.51 6.56
C GLN A 83 5.91 20.23 5.59
N ASP A 84 7.20 19.89 5.62
CA ASP A 84 8.19 20.48 4.71
C ASP A 84 7.83 20.21 3.22
N THR A 85 7.21 19.08 2.94
CA THR A 85 6.71 18.77 1.59
C THR A 85 5.59 19.73 1.17
N ILE A 86 4.64 20.02 2.07
CA ILE A 86 3.55 20.96 1.81
C ILE A 86 4.12 22.37 1.56
N GLU A 87 5.01 22.84 2.42
CA GLU A 87 5.67 24.15 2.32
C GLU A 87 6.48 24.26 1.02
N TRP A 88 7.23 23.20 0.67
CA TRP A 88 8.02 23.18 -0.56
C TRP A 88 7.15 23.39 -1.82
N PHE A 89 5.97 22.77 -1.88
CA PHE A 89 5.04 22.97 -3.00
C PHE A 89 4.32 24.33 -2.92
N ALA A 90 3.93 24.79 -1.72
CA ALA A 90 3.28 26.08 -1.53
C ALA A 90 4.17 27.25 -1.97
N GLU A 91 5.47 27.23 -1.64
CA GLU A 91 6.46 28.22 -2.10
C GLU A 91 6.54 28.30 -3.64
N ARG A 92 6.10 27.27 -4.34
CA ARG A 92 6.08 27.18 -5.83
C ARG A 92 4.69 27.39 -6.42
N GLY A 93 3.78 27.92 -5.61
CA GLY A 93 2.41 28.19 -6.02
C GLY A 93 1.51 26.97 -6.20
N VAL A 94 1.89 25.83 -5.61
CA VAL A 94 1.09 24.60 -5.62
C VAL A 94 0.53 24.35 -4.22
N GLU A 95 -0.72 24.69 -4.03
CA GLU A 95 -1.44 24.44 -2.79
C GLU A 95 -2.00 23.01 -2.74
N LEU A 96 -1.93 22.38 -1.57
CA LEU A 96 -2.43 21.04 -1.31
C LEU A 96 -3.60 21.07 -0.32
N HIS A 97 -4.57 20.18 -0.51
CA HIS A 97 -5.67 19.96 0.43
C HIS A 97 -5.66 18.52 0.95
N ALA A 98 -6.11 18.33 2.19
CA ALA A 98 -6.25 17.01 2.80
C ALA A 98 -7.66 16.43 2.57
N GLU A 99 -7.74 15.14 2.30
CA GLU A 99 -8.98 14.36 2.40
C GLU A 99 -9.21 13.87 3.84
N SER A 100 -10.39 13.37 4.12
CA SER A 100 -10.80 12.92 5.47
C SER A 100 -9.91 11.82 6.07
N ASP A 101 -9.19 11.08 5.25
CA ASP A 101 -8.23 10.06 5.68
C ASP A 101 -6.79 10.57 5.78
N GLY A 102 -6.58 11.88 5.60
CA GLY A 102 -5.30 12.56 5.71
C GLY A 102 -4.43 12.54 4.45
N ARG A 103 -4.83 11.86 3.37
CA ARG A 103 -4.12 11.96 2.08
C ARG A 103 -4.23 13.38 1.53
N MET A 104 -3.15 13.87 0.94
CA MET A 104 -3.09 15.22 0.42
C MET A 104 -2.90 15.25 -1.10
N PHE A 105 -3.71 16.08 -1.74
CA PHE A 105 -3.75 16.25 -3.19
C PHE A 105 -3.61 17.73 -3.56
N PRO A 106 -3.13 18.08 -4.77
CA PRO A 106 -3.20 19.45 -5.24
C PRO A 106 -4.66 19.91 -5.33
N ILE A 107 -4.94 21.17 -4.99
CA ILE A 107 -6.30 21.74 -5.03
C ILE A 107 -6.94 21.57 -6.42
N SER A 108 -6.14 21.58 -7.47
CA SER A 108 -6.58 21.32 -8.84
C SER A 108 -7.14 19.91 -9.07
N ASN A 109 -6.85 18.96 -8.17
CA ASN A 109 -7.14 17.54 -8.32
C ASN A 109 -6.57 16.92 -9.61
N LYS A 110 -5.45 17.46 -10.11
CA LYS A 110 -4.77 16.98 -11.32
C LYS A 110 -3.30 16.72 -11.02
N SER A 111 -2.82 15.54 -11.35
CA SER A 111 -1.39 15.18 -11.21
C SER A 111 -0.49 16.05 -12.11
N SER A 112 -1.02 16.64 -13.19
CA SER A 112 -0.28 17.56 -14.05
C SER A 112 0.27 18.77 -13.27
N THR A 113 -0.45 19.27 -12.27
CA THR A 113 0.02 20.39 -11.43
C THR A 113 1.35 20.08 -10.75
N ILE A 114 1.50 18.88 -10.19
CA ILE A 114 2.75 18.44 -9.56
C ILE A 114 3.84 18.23 -10.61
N ILE A 115 3.48 17.65 -11.76
CA ILE A 115 4.41 17.39 -12.86
C ILE A 115 4.96 18.70 -13.41
N GLU A 116 4.09 19.65 -13.70
CA GLU A 116 4.43 20.98 -14.26
C GLU A 116 5.32 21.76 -13.28
N CYS A 117 5.02 21.70 -11.97
CA CYS A 117 5.85 22.31 -10.94
C CYS A 117 7.30 21.74 -10.98
N LEU A 118 7.46 20.43 -10.99
CA LEU A 118 8.79 19.80 -11.00
C LEU A 118 9.54 20.07 -12.30
N LEU A 119 8.87 20.09 -13.44
CA LEU A 119 9.48 20.41 -14.75
C LEU A 119 9.91 21.88 -14.81
N LYS A 120 9.08 22.81 -14.32
CA LYS A 120 9.41 24.24 -14.24
C LYS A 120 10.63 24.48 -13.34
N GLU A 121 10.72 23.83 -12.20
CA GLU A 121 11.89 23.92 -11.32
C GLU A 121 13.15 23.37 -12.01
N ALA A 122 13.02 22.26 -12.73
CA ALA A 122 14.16 21.68 -13.46
C ALA A 122 14.67 22.62 -14.55
N ASP A 123 13.78 23.28 -15.28
CA ASP A 123 14.13 24.29 -16.29
C ASP A 123 14.76 25.53 -15.64
N GLN A 124 14.12 26.07 -14.58
CA GLN A 124 14.59 27.25 -13.86
C GLN A 124 16.02 27.10 -13.31
N TYR A 125 16.37 25.91 -12.82
CA TYR A 125 17.71 25.62 -12.27
C TYR A 125 18.62 24.88 -13.24
N HIS A 126 18.28 24.88 -14.53
CA HIS A 126 19.11 24.34 -15.63
C HIS A 126 19.51 22.88 -15.41
N VAL A 127 18.60 22.06 -14.88
CA VAL A 127 18.82 20.62 -14.77
C VAL A 127 18.77 20.01 -16.17
N ASN A 128 19.86 19.39 -16.59
CA ASN A 128 19.90 18.68 -17.87
C ASN A 128 19.12 17.38 -17.81
N ILE A 129 18.24 17.10 -18.78
CA ILE A 129 17.40 15.88 -18.81
C ILE A 129 17.72 15.08 -20.07
N GLU A 130 18.34 13.92 -19.88
CA GLU A 130 18.67 12.98 -20.93
C GLU A 130 17.68 11.82 -20.95
N MET A 131 16.73 11.88 -21.88
CA MET A 131 15.74 10.82 -22.07
C MET A 131 16.28 9.69 -22.95
N GLN A 132 15.65 8.51 -22.89
CA GLN A 132 16.07 7.31 -23.61
C GLN A 132 17.51 6.91 -23.30
N THR A 133 18.00 7.29 -22.11
CA THR A 133 19.36 7.06 -21.65
C THR A 133 19.35 6.08 -20.48
N GLU A 134 19.60 4.81 -20.80
CA GLU A 134 19.64 3.73 -19.82
C GLU A 134 21.06 3.53 -19.28
N VAL A 135 21.20 3.53 -17.96
CA VAL A 135 22.44 3.18 -17.29
C VAL A 135 22.59 1.65 -17.30
N LYS A 136 23.70 1.18 -17.86
CA LYS A 136 24.03 -0.25 -17.97
C LYS A 136 24.95 -0.73 -16.87
N LYS A 137 25.90 0.12 -16.47
CA LYS A 137 26.90 -0.22 -15.45
C LYS A 137 27.39 1.04 -14.75
N ILE A 138 27.70 0.90 -13.48
CA ILE A 138 28.38 1.92 -12.68
C ILE A 138 29.64 1.28 -12.09
N THR A 139 30.75 1.98 -12.21
CA THR A 139 32.00 1.58 -11.58
C THR A 139 32.46 2.72 -10.67
N LYS A 140 32.67 2.43 -9.39
CA LYS A 140 33.25 3.39 -8.45
C LYS A 140 34.76 3.44 -8.66
N LEU A 141 35.25 4.62 -8.96
CA LEU A 141 36.67 4.94 -8.98
C LEU A 141 37.07 5.54 -7.62
N GLU A 142 38.35 5.90 -7.44
CA GLU A 142 38.82 6.47 -6.17
C GLU A 142 38.05 7.75 -5.76
N THR A 143 37.84 8.67 -6.70
CA THR A 143 37.22 9.99 -6.43
C THR A 143 35.93 10.24 -7.21
N GLN A 144 35.59 9.40 -8.17
CA GLN A 144 34.47 9.60 -9.09
C GLN A 144 33.76 8.30 -9.41
N PHE A 145 32.68 8.40 -10.15
CA PHE A 145 31.94 7.28 -10.71
C PHE A 145 32.02 7.30 -12.23
N GLN A 146 32.26 6.14 -12.82
CA GLN A 146 32.18 5.90 -14.26
C GLN A 146 30.81 5.23 -14.55
N ILE A 147 30.07 5.79 -15.48
CA ILE A 147 28.70 5.36 -15.79
C ILE A 147 28.62 5.01 -17.27
N GLU A 148 28.36 3.75 -17.58
CA GLU A 148 28.15 3.28 -18.95
C GLU A 148 26.68 3.39 -19.31
N THR A 149 26.36 4.02 -20.42
CA THR A 149 24.98 4.24 -20.91
C THR A 149 24.82 3.72 -22.33
N ASN A 150 23.58 3.47 -22.74
CA ASN A 150 23.28 3.06 -24.12
C ASN A 150 23.42 4.17 -25.15
N LYS A 151 23.26 5.44 -24.74
CA LYS A 151 23.19 6.60 -25.65
C LYS A 151 24.42 7.50 -25.60
N LEU A 152 24.92 7.78 -24.40
CA LEU A 152 25.99 8.76 -24.18
C LEU A 152 27.37 8.08 -24.05
N GLY A 153 27.46 6.76 -24.24
CA GLY A 153 28.67 6.01 -23.99
C GLY A 153 29.06 6.01 -22.52
N VAL A 154 30.32 6.27 -22.23
CA VAL A 154 30.87 6.32 -20.86
C VAL A 154 30.97 7.77 -20.41
N ILE A 155 30.32 8.09 -19.31
CA ILE A 155 30.37 9.42 -18.66
C ILE A 155 30.92 9.30 -17.25
N GLN A 156 31.43 10.41 -16.70
CA GLN A 156 31.95 10.47 -15.33
C GLN A 156 31.08 11.35 -14.46
N ALA A 157 30.97 11.03 -13.17
CA ALA A 157 30.24 11.79 -12.18
C ALA A 157 30.98 11.87 -10.84
N ASP A 158 30.98 13.05 -10.21
CA ASP A 158 31.48 13.21 -8.84
C ASP A 158 30.48 12.63 -7.83
N TYR A 159 29.20 12.74 -8.14
CA TYR A 159 28.11 12.23 -7.32
C TYR A 159 27.09 11.49 -8.17
N ILE A 160 26.45 10.48 -7.58
CA ILE A 160 25.32 9.78 -8.18
C ILE A 160 24.15 9.71 -7.21
N CYS A 161 22.93 9.84 -7.74
CA CYS A 161 21.69 9.56 -7.02
C CYS A 161 20.92 8.47 -7.76
N ILE A 162 20.66 7.35 -7.11
CA ILE A 162 19.89 6.24 -7.69
C ILE A 162 18.44 6.42 -7.33
N ALA A 163 17.62 6.89 -8.28
CA ALA A 163 16.21 7.20 -8.15
C ALA A 163 15.32 6.42 -9.15
N CYS A 164 15.76 5.24 -9.57
CA CYS A 164 15.11 4.42 -10.61
C CYS A 164 13.79 3.78 -10.18
N GLY A 165 13.34 4.00 -8.94
CA GLY A 165 12.12 3.42 -8.39
C GLY A 165 12.23 1.93 -8.07
N GLY A 166 11.11 1.24 -7.93
CA GLY A 166 11.07 -0.19 -7.64
C GLY A 166 11.39 -1.04 -8.87
N LEU A 167 12.19 -2.06 -8.67
CA LEU A 167 12.53 -3.07 -9.68
C LEU A 167 11.90 -4.42 -9.26
N PRO A 168 11.14 -5.09 -10.14
CA PRO A 168 10.36 -6.28 -9.73
C PRO A 168 11.19 -7.56 -9.61
N LYS A 169 12.37 -7.62 -10.22
CA LYS A 169 13.24 -8.82 -10.24
C LYS A 169 14.58 -8.53 -9.61
N LEU A 170 15.14 -9.53 -8.93
CA LEU A 170 16.42 -9.42 -8.23
C LEU A 170 17.60 -9.11 -9.17
N ASP A 171 17.63 -9.74 -10.34
CA ASP A 171 18.66 -9.54 -11.36
C ASP A 171 18.77 -8.09 -11.86
N MET A 172 17.66 -7.36 -11.82
CA MET A 172 17.64 -5.93 -12.17
C MET A 172 18.43 -5.05 -11.20
N PHE A 173 18.82 -5.57 -10.02
CA PHE A 173 19.67 -4.87 -9.05
C PHE A 173 21.17 -5.22 -9.17
N ASN A 174 21.58 -6.09 -10.09
CA ASN A 174 22.96 -6.57 -10.20
C ASN A 174 23.99 -5.45 -10.33
N TRP A 175 23.67 -4.38 -11.03
CA TRP A 175 24.56 -3.24 -11.18
C TRP A 175 24.75 -2.45 -9.86
N ILE A 176 23.75 -2.42 -8.97
CA ILE A 176 23.84 -1.85 -7.62
C ILE A 176 24.62 -2.79 -6.70
N SER A 177 24.34 -4.09 -6.78
CA SER A 177 25.07 -5.11 -6.00
C SER A 177 26.58 -5.09 -6.29
N LYS A 178 26.96 -4.92 -7.57
CA LYS A 178 28.36 -4.81 -7.98
C LYS A 178 29.11 -3.58 -7.42
N MET A 179 28.38 -2.60 -6.90
CA MET A 179 28.97 -1.45 -6.18
C MET A 179 29.17 -1.73 -4.68
N GLY A 180 28.93 -2.95 -4.21
CA GLY A 180 29.10 -3.37 -2.81
C GLY A 180 27.85 -3.23 -1.94
N HIS A 181 26.67 -2.95 -2.53
CA HIS A 181 25.42 -2.88 -1.77
C HIS A 181 24.75 -4.25 -1.70
N PRO A 182 24.50 -4.82 -0.50
CA PRO A 182 23.69 -6.03 -0.38
C PRO A 182 22.24 -5.73 -0.76
N ILE A 183 21.65 -6.61 -1.57
CA ILE A 183 20.29 -6.46 -2.04
C ILE A 183 19.39 -7.49 -1.36
N GLN A 184 18.39 -7.01 -0.62
CA GLN A 184 17.33 -7.86 -0.10
C GLN A 184 16.36 -8.22 -1.24
N SER A 185 16.06 -9.50 -1.40
CA SER A 185 15.13 -9.96 -2.44
C SER A 185 13.80 -9.21 -2.34
N PRO A 186 13.31 -8.62 -3.44
CA PRO A 186 12.03 -7.94 -3.43
C PRO A 186 10.90 -8.94 -3.22
N VAL A 187 9.94 -8.59 -2.36
CA VAL A 187 8.69 -9.31 -2.17
C VAL A 187 7.52 -8.36 -2.37
N PRO A 188 6.39 -8.82 -2.89
CA PRO A 188 5.16 -8.01 -2.94
C PRO A 188 4.81 -7.47 -1.56
N SER A 189 4.44 -6.19 -1.49
CA SER A 189 4.10 -5.52 -0.23
C SER A 189 2.65 -5.05 -0.16
N LEU A 190 1.90 -5.15 -1.26
CA LEU A 190 0.46 -4.91 -1.32
C LEU A 190 -0.14 -5.97 -2.24
N PHE A 191 -0.96 -6.86 -1.69
CA PHE A 191 -1.58 -7.94 -2.43
C PHE A 191 -2.88 -8.41 -1.78
N THR A 192 -3.71 -9.07 -2.56
CA THR A 192 -4.97 -9.68 -2.11
C THR A 192 -4.74 -11.12 -1.67
N PHE A 193 -5.65 -11.65 -0.86
CA PHE A 193 -5.60 -13.04 -0.39
C PHE A 193 -6.44 -13.93 -1.31
N ASN A 194 -5.79 -14.86 -1.98
CA ASN A 194 -6.44 -15.73 -2.94
C ASN A 194 -6.89 -17.03 -2.31
N MET A 195 -8.13 -17.40 -2.56
CA MET A 195 -8.74 -18.67 -2.21
C MET A 195 -9.67 -19.11 -3.34
N PRO A 196 -9.08 -19.51 -4.50
CA PRO A 196 -9.85 -19.85 -5.68
C PRO A 196 -10.78 -21.02 -5.36
N LYS A 197 -11.97 -21.00 -5.94
CA LYS A 197 -13.03 -22.03 -5.76
C LYS A 197 -13.70 -22.06 -4.39
N HIS A 198 -13.35 -21.17 -3.45
CA HIS A 198 -14.08 -21.10 -2.19
C HIS A 198 -15.50 -20.53 -2.43
N PRO A 199 -16.57 -21.14 -1.86
CA PRO A 199 -17.96 -20.73 -2.14
C PRO A 199 -18.24 -19.24 -1.88
N ILE A 200 -17.56 -18.60 -0.92
CA ILE A 200 -17.72 -17.18 -0.62
C ILE A 200 -17.42 -16.27 -1.81
N THR A 201 -16.60 -16.71 -2.77
CA THR A 201 -16.26 -15.91 -3.97
C THR A 201 -17.47 -15.62 -4.86
N ALA A 202 -18.56 -16.41 -4.72
CA ALA A 202 -19.84 -16.13 -5.35
C ALA A 202 -20.50 -14.83 -4.84
N LEU A 203 -20.02 -14.31 -3.70
CA LEU A 203 -20.45 -13.02 -3.13
C LEU A 203 -19.60 -11.83 -3.64
N MET A 204 -18.88 -11.98 -4.73
CA MET A 204 -18.00 -10.93 -5.26
C MET A 204 -18.70 -9.57 -5.35
N GLY A 205 -17.94 -8.51 -5.07
CA GLY A 205 -18.44 -7.13 -5.02
C GLY A 205 -19.06 -6.73 -3.67
N LEU A 206 -19.23 -7.67 -2.74
CA LEU A 206 -19.77 -7.39 -1.42
C LEU A 206 -18.64 -6.88 -0.49
N SER A 207 -18.94 -5.85 0.28
CA SER A 207 -18.04 -5.26 1.27
C SER A 207 -18.64 -5.30 2.66
N VAL A 208 -17.78 -5.54 3.68
CA VAL A 208 -18.10 -5.40 5.10
C VAL A 208 -17.18 -4.33 5.68
N ASN A 209 -17.74 -3.23 6.16
CA ASN A 209 -16.98 -2.04 6.50
C ASN A 209 -16.03 -2.18 7.70
N ASN A 210 -16.32 -3.07 8.62
CA ASN A 210 -15.62 -3.14 9.91
C ASN A 210 -15.24 -4.59 10.28
N ALA A 211 -14.72 -5.36 9.34
CA ALA A 211 -14.24 -6.70 9.64
C ALA A 211 -12.87 -6.67 10.31
N VAL A 212 -12.61 -7.66 11.17
CA VAL A 212 -11.27 -7.92 11.73
C VAL A 212 -10.72 -9.19 11.11
N ILE A 213 -9.47 -9.13 10.64
CA ILE A 213 -8.75 -10.30 10.13
C ILE A 213 -7.50 -10.52 10.96
N LYS A 214 -7.30 -11.77 11.37
CA LYS A 214 -6.09 -12.25 12.03
C LYS A 214 -5.44 -13.33 11.18
N ILE A 215 -4.13 -13.26 10.98
CA ILE A 215 -3.37 -14.34 10.33
C ILE A 215 -2.97 -15.36 11.40
N SER A 216 -3.42 -16.60 11.23
CA SER A 216 -3.22 -17.69 12.19
C SER A 216 -1.72 -17.93 12.43
N GLY A 217 -1.36 -18.25 13.67
CA GLY A 217 0.04 -18.48 14.05
C GLY A 217 0.93 -17.23 14.09
N THR A 218 0.34 -16.02 13.91
CA THR A 218 1.09 -14.75 13.93
C THR A 218 0.44 -13.74 14.87
N LYS A 219 1.13 -12.58 15.06
CA LYS A 219 0.57 -11.41 15.75
C LYS A 219 -0.12 -10.43 14.81
N LEU A 220 -0.18 -10.74 13.51
CA LEU A 220 -0.77 -9.88 12.50
C LEU A 220 -2.30 -9.89 12.62
N LYS A 221 -2.85 -8.75 12.97
CA LYS A 221 -4.28 -8.49 13.10
C LYS A 221 -4.56 -7.08 12.61
N GLU A 222 -5.57 -6.91 11.80
CA GLU A 222 -6.02 -5.59 11.31
C GLU A 222 -7.54 -5.52 11.26
N GLN A 223 -8.06 -4.29 11.34
CA GLN A 223 -9.47 -3.97 11.24
C GLN A 223 -9.72 -3.00 10.10
N GLY A 224 -10.83 -3.16 9.40
CA GLY A 224 -11.24 -2.26 8.33
C GLY A 224 -12.21 -2.88 7.34
N ALA A 225 -12.41 -2.18 6.23
CA ALA A 225 -13.28 -2.66 5.16
C ALA A 225 -12.67 -3.88 4.45
N LEU A 226 -13.47 -4.95 4.38
CA LEU A 226 -13.15 -6.21 3.71
C LEU A 226 -14.01 -6.34 2.45
N LEU A 227 -13.38 -6.55 1.32
CA LEU A 227 -14.04 -6.75 0.02
C LEU A 227 -13.90 -8.21 -0.43
N ILE A 228 -15.01 -8.82 -0.80
CA ILE A 228 -15.02 -10.14 -1.44
C ILE A 228 -14.85 -9.97 -2.94
N THR A 229 -13.93 -10.71 -3.53
CA THR A 229 -13.62 -10.71 -4.97
C THR A 229 -13.83 -12.10 -5.57
N HIS A 230 -13.77 -12.22 -6.88
CA HIS A 230 -13.89 -13.51 -7.55
C HIS A 230 -12.69 -14.45 -7.33
N TRP A 231 -11.56 -13.94 -6.82
CA TRP A 231 -10.39 -14.76 -6.46
C TRP A 231 -10.21 -14.97 -4.96
N GLY A 232 -10.95 -14.24 -4.10
CA GLY A 232 -10.81 -14.32 -2.65
C GLY A 232 -11.15 -13.01 -1.95
N LEU A 233 -10.28 -12.55 -1.06
CA LEU A 233 -10.48 -11.39 -0.20
C LEU A 233 -9.53 -10.25 -0.54
N SER A 234 -10.05 -9.04 -0.49
CA SER A 234 -9.33 -7.78 -0.73
C SER A 234 -9.87 -6.68 0.20
N GLY A 235 -9.60 -5.44 -0.14
CA GLY A 235 -10.03 -4.27 0.63
C GLY A 235 -8.95 -3.76 1.59
N PRO A 236 -9.15 -2.60 2.20
CA PRO A 236 -8.16 -1.93 3.04
C PRO A 236 -7.56 -2.79 4.14
N VAL A 237 -8.35 -3.63 4.81
CA VAL A 237 -7.87 -4.52 5.87
C VAL A 237 -6.88 -5.56 5.35
N VAL A 238 -7.15 -6.15 4.18
CA VAL A 238 -6.27 -7.14 3.54
C VAL A 238 -4.98 -6.47 3.06
N LEU A 239 -5.08 -5.30 2.42
CA LEU A 239 -3.91 -4.55 1.94
C LEU A 239 -2.99 -4.12 3.08
N LYS A 240 -3.53 -3.71 4.23
CA LYS A 240 -2.73 -3.44 5.42
C LYS A 240 -2.01 -4.69 5.92
N LEU A 241 -2.73 -5.80 6.09
CA LEU A 241 -2.12 -7.07 6.51
C LEU A 241 -1.02 -7.52 5.57
N SER A 242 -1.24 -7.44 4.25
CA SER A 242 -0.23 -7.79 3.26
C SER A 242 1.01 -6.91 3.34
N ALA A 243 0.85 -5.60 3.64
CA ALA A 243 1.98 -4.69 3.80
C ALA A 243 2.80 -4.99 5.06
N TRP A 244 2.15 -5.21 6.19
CA TRP A 244 2.81 -5.53 7.46
C TRP A 244 3.44 -6.91 7.44
N GLY A 245 2.73 -7.91 6.93
CA GLY A 245 3.16 -9.30 6.84
C GLY A 245 4.00 -9.67 5.63
N ALA A 246 4.37 -8.71 4.75
CA ALA A 246 4.88 -9.01 3.42
C ALA A 246 6.02 -10.06 3.39
N ARG A 247 7.01 -9.95 4.27
CA ARG A 247 8.12 -10.92 4.34
C ARG A 247 7.69 -12.24 4.95
N GLN A 248 7.00 -12.20 6.08
CA GLN A 248 6.52 -13.40 6.75
C GLN A 248 5.60 -14.24 5.85
N LEU A 249 4.71 -13.57 5.10
CA LEU A 249 3.80 -14.25 4.16
C LEU A 249 4.52 -14.76 2.92
N ALA A 250 5.59 -14.10 2.48
CA ALA A 250 6.45 -14.61 1.42
C ALA A 250 7.21 -15.87 1.87
N ASP A 251 7.73 -15.91 3.10
CA ASP A 251 8.40 -17.07 3.68
C ASP A 251 7.45 -18.28 3.81
N MET A 252 6.14 -18.03 3.97
CA MET A 252 5.08 -19.04 3.94
C MET A 252 4.64 -19.41 2.51
N ASN A 253 5.33 -18.93 1.47
CA ASN A 253 4.93 -19.10 0.07
C ASN A 253 3.48 -18.67 -0.21
N TYR A 254 2.97 -17.69 0.53
CA TYR A 254 1.59 -17.18 0.46
C TYR A 254 0.52 -18.27 0.70
N GLN A 255 0.86 -19.29 1.50
CA GLN A 255 -0.05 -20.35 1.96
C GLN A 255 -0.19 -20.24 3.47
N PHE A 256 -1.36 -19.81 3.94
CA PHE A 256 -1.62 -19.54 5.36
C PHE A 256 -3.12 -19.49 5.64
N SER A 257 -3.49 -19.71 6.89
CA SER A 257 -4.88 -19.58 7.33
C SER A 257 -5.13 -18.21 7.92
N ILE A 258 -6.34 -17.69 7.75
CA ILE A 258 -6.82 -16.47 8.38
C ILE A 258 -8.09 -16.75 9.17
N GLN A 259 -8.32 -15.94 10.20
CA GLN A 259 -9.58 -15.87 10.91
C GLN A 259 -10.24 -14.53 10.64
N VAL A 260 -11.49 -14.55 10.18
CA VAL A 260 -12.28 -13.35 9.90
C VAL A 260 -13.36 -13.22 10.96
N ASN A 261 -13.38 -12.08 11.65
CA ASN A 261 -14.48 -11.64 12.46
C ASN A 261 -15.28 -10.60 11.67
N TRP A 262 -16.48 -10.96 11.26
CA TRP A 262 -17.37 -10.11 10.47
C TRP A 262 -18.01 -8.97 11.28
N LEU A 263 -17.96 -9.07 12.61
CA LEU A 263 -18.59 -8.14 13.56
C LEU A 263 -17.59 -7.18 14.22
N GLY A 264 -16.41 -7.03 13.63
CA GLY A 264 -15.36 -6.17 14.17
C GLY A 264 -14.76 -6.73 15.46
N GLU A 265 -14.75 -5.96 16.53
CA GLU A 265 -14.17 -6.35 17.82
C GLU A 265 -15.13 -7.17 18.71
N THR A 266 -16.35 -7.47 18.26
CA THR A 266 -17.28 -8.32 19.01
C THR A 266 -16.74 -9.74 19.12
N THR A 267 -16.42 -10.17 20.32
CA THR A 267 -15.87 -11.52 20.57
C THR A 267 -16.98 -12.58 20.62
N ASP A 268 -16.58 -13.87 20.49
CA ASP A 268 -17.50 -15.00 20.68
C ASP A 268 -18.21 -14.92 22.04
N ALA A 269 -17.46 -14.61 23.12
CA ALA A 269 -18.03 -14.51 24.47
C ALA A 269 -19.06 -13.36 24.57
N MET A 270 -18.78 -12.19 24.01
CA MET A 270 -19.71 -11.07 23.99
C MET A 270 -20.98 -11.44 23.21
N LEU A 271 -20.81 -12.01 22.02
CA LEU A 271 -21.96 -12.38 21.20
C LEU A 271 -22.83 -13.47 21.86
N ARG A 272 -22.23 -14.39 22.62
CA ARG A 272 -22.99 -15.39 23.40
C ARG A 272 -23.82 -14.76 24.52
N LEU A 273 -23.29 -13.75 25.20
CA LEU A 273 -24.02 -13.01 26.22
C LEU A 273 -25.23 -12.29 25.63
N ASP A 274 -25.05 -11.66 24.47
CA ASP A 274 -26.10 -10.90 23.79
C ASP A 274 -27.10 -11.80 23.04
N TRP A 275 -26.78 -13.10 22.86
CA TRP A 275 -27.59 -13.98 22.00
C TRP A 275 -28.99 -14.20 22.50
N THR A 276 -29.18 -14.30 23.82
CA THR A 276 -30.50 -14.43 24.43
C THR A 276 -31.41 -13.23 24.08
N PHE A 277 -30.83 -12.02 24.16
CA PHE A 277 -31.52 -10.80 23.76
C PHE A 277 -31.97 -10.83 22.29
N TYR A 278 -31.10 -11.21 21.35
CA TYR A 278 -31.46 -11.33 19.94
C TYR A 278 -32.54 -12.39 19.71
N ARG A 279 -32.45 -13.52 20.41
CA ARG A 279 -33.41 -14.60 20.30
C ARG A 279 -34.81 -14.20 20.79
N GLU A 280 -34.88 -13.45 21.85
CA GLU A 280 -36.15 -12.93 22.40
C GLU A 280 -36.75 -11.85 21.49
N GLN A 281 -35.93 -10.87 21.11
CA GLN A 281 -36.34 -9.74 20.28
C GLN A 281 -36.87 -10.18 18.90
N PHE A 282 -36.22 -11.18 18.29
CA PHE A 282 -36.57 -11.65 16.95
C PHE A 282 -37.29 -13.00 16.93
N SER A 283 -37.80 -13.48 18.08
CA SER A 283 -38.33 -14.84 18.26
C SER A 283 -39.27 -15.32 17.15
N ALA A 284 -40.20 -14.48 16.72
CA ALA A 284 -41.18 -14.79 15.68
C ALA A 284 -40.64 -14.63 14.25
N ASN A 285 -39.51 -13.95 14.07
CA ASN A 285 -38.95 -13.64 12.77
C ASN A 285 -38.17 -14.84 12.19
N LYS A 286 -38.18 -14.96 10.85
CA LYS A 286 -37.31 -15.91 10.15
C LYS A 286 -35.85 -15.44 10.19
N MET A 287 -34.94 -16.37 10.37
CA MET A 287 -33.47 -16.10 10.35
C MET A 287 -32.99 -15.44 9.05
N GLY A 288 -33.62 -15.81 7.93
CA GLY A 288 -33.30 -15.26 6.61
C GLY A 288 -33.81 -13.83 6.36
N SER A 289 -34.56 -13.24 7.29
CA SER A 289 -35.01 -11.85 7.19
C SER A 289 -33.81 -10.89 7.18
N LYS A 290 -33.80 -9.83 7.91
CA LYS A 290 -32.66 -8.90 8.04
C LYS A 290 -31.71 -9.40 9.14
N SER A 291 -30.41 -9.40 8.87
CA SER A 291 -29.38 -9.64 9.90
C SER A 291 -29.46 -8.57 11.00
N PRO A 292 -29.47 -8.93 12.29
CA PRO A 292 -29.39 -7.97 13.40
C PRO A 292 -28.01 -7.31 13.52
N PHE A 293 -27.00 -7.83 12.82
CA PHE A 293 -25.60 -7.39 12.89
C PHE A 293 -25.21 -6.42 11.77
N ALA A 294 -26.16 -5.83 11.06
CA ALA A 294 -25.94 -4.95 9.92
C ALA A 294 -25.07 -5.57 8.79
N LEU A 295 -25.02 -6.89 8.71
CA LEU A 295 -24.34 -7.58 7.62
C LEU A 295 -25.18 -7.52 6.33
N PRO A 296 -24.53 -7.45 5.15
CA PRO A 296 -25.21 -7.57 3.88
C PRO A 296 -26.00 -8.87 3.78
N THR A 297 -27.24 -8.81 3.27
CA THR A 297 -28.15 -9.96 3.23
C THR A 297 -27.54 -11.20 2.56
N ARG A 298 -26.80 -11.04 1.46
CA ARG A 298 -26.15 -12.17 0.77
C ARG A 298 -25.11 -12.85 1.65
N LEU A 299 -24.33 -12.08 2.43
CA LEU A 299 -23.36 -12.64 3.37
C LEU A 299 -24.07 -13.35 4.52
N TRP A 300 -25.12 -12.72 5.06
CA TRP A 300 -25.92 -13.32 6.12
C TRP A 300 -26.50 -14.67 5.71
N HIS A 301 -27.11 -14.76 4.53
CA HIS A 301 -27.62 -16.03 3.99
C HIS A 301 -26.52 -17.06 3.76
N PHE A 302 -25.36 -16.65 3.29
CA PHE A 302 -24.20 -17.53 3.17
C PHE A 302 -23.79 -18.12 4.53
N LEU A 303 -23.68 -17.29 5.57
CA LEU A 303 -23.32 -17.73 6.93
C LEU A 303 -24.38 -18.66 7.54
N LEU A 304 -25.67 -18.40 7.30
CA LEU A 304 -26.75 -19.29 7.71
C LEU A 304 -26.61 -20.65 7.05
N ASN A 305 -26.37 -20.68 5.75
CA ASN A 305 -26.18 -21.94 5.00
C ASN A 305 -24.97 -22.71 5.53
N GLU A 306 -23.84 -22.06 5.76
CA GLU A 306 -22.64 -22.67 6.34
C GLU A 306 -22.91 -23.21 7.76
N ALA A 307 -23.79 -22.59 8.52
CA ALA A 307 -24.24 -23.05 9.83
C ALA A 307 -25.34 -24.13 9.76
N ALA A 308 -25.73 -24.59 8.56
CA ALA A 308 -26.84 -25.50 8.33
C ALA A 308 -28.18 -24.97 8.91
N ILE A 309 -28.44 -23.68 8.76
CA ILE A 309 -29.67 -22.99 9.20
C ILE A 309 -30.46 -22.62 7.95
N SER A 310 -31.70 -23.12 7.83
CA SER A 310 -32.62 -22.66 6.79
C SER A 310 -32.98 -21.19 7.01
N VAL A 311 -33.08 -20.43 5.93
CA VAL A 311 -33.56 -19.04 5.95
C VAL A 311 -34.99 -18.91 6.53
N ASP A 312 -35.79 -19.98 6.47
CA ASP A 312 -37.15 -20.04 7.00
C ASP A 312 -37.22 -20.42 8.48
N THR A 313 -36.11 -20.87 9.09
CA THR A 313 -36.05 -21.18 10.52
C THR A 313 -36.37 -19.92 11.34
N ARG A 314 -37.29 -20.02 12.34
CA ARG A 314 -37.52 -18.92 13.27
C ARG A 314 -36.41 -18.84 14.32
N TRP A 315 -36.13 -17.64 14.81
CA TRP A 315 -35.13 -17.44 15.87
C TRP A 315 -35.43 -18.28 17.13
N ALA A 316 -36.71 -18.41 17.49
CA ALA A 316 -37.12 -19.25 18.61
C ALA A 316 -36.78 -20.74 18.41
N GLU A 317 -36.79 -21.23 17.18
CA GLU A 317 -36.61 -22.63 16.83
C GLU A 317 -35.11 -23.00 16.58
N LEU A 318 -34.21 -22.03 16.68
CA LEU A 318 -32.78 -22.24 16.41
C LEU A 318 -32.18 -23.24 17.40
N LYS A 319 -31.63 -24.34 16.86
CA LYS A 319 -30.98 -25.39 17.65
C LYS A 319 -29.63 -24.88 18.17
N ALA A 320 -29.28 -25.24 19.41
CA ALA A 320 -28.04 -24.80 20.07
C ALA A 320 -26.77 -25.14 19.27
N VAL A 321 -26.71 -26.29 18.62
CA VAL A 321 -25.57 -26.70 17.77
C VAL A 321 -25.38 -25.73 16.62
N ASN A 322 -26.46 -25.38 15.91
CA ASN A 322 -26.41 -24.47 14.75
C ASN A 322 -26.13 -23.03 15.21
N GLN A 323 -26.67 -22.62 16.36
CA GLN A 323 -26.35 -21.36 17.02
C GLN A 323 -24.86 -21.24 17.29
N ASN A 324 -24.25 -22.24 17.94
CA ASN A 324 -22.83 -22.23 18.26
C ASN A 324 -21.98 -22.12 17.00
N LYS A 325 -22.34 -22.85 15.95
CA LYS A 325 -21.66 -22.79 14.66
C LYS A 325 -21.78 -21.42 14.00
N LEU A 326 -22.98 -20.81 14.05
CA LEU A 326 -23.19 -19.48 13.50
C LEU A 326 -22.40 -18.41 14.27
N ILE A 327 -22.36 -18.46 15.59
CA ILE A 327 -21.56 -17.56 16.42
C ILE A 327 -20.07 -17.68 16.04
N GLN A 328 -19.56 -18.89 15.90
CA GLN A 328 -18.19 -19.13 15.45
C GLN A 328 -17.92 -18.56 14.05
N LEU A 329 -18.82 -18.77 13.10
CA LEU A 329 -18.71 -18.22 11.74
C LEU A 329 -18.72 -16.68 11.75
N LEU A 330 -19.54 -16.07 12.60
CA LEU A 330 -19.62 -14.61 12.71
C LEU A 330 -18.35 -13.99 13.30
N THR A 331 -17.73 -14.64 14.27
CA THR A 331 -16.63 -14.06 15.08
C THR A 331 -15.25 -14.59 14.75
N SER A 332 -15.14 -15.76 14.10
CA SER A 332 -13.84 -16.41 13.83
C SER A 332 -13.88 -17.39 12.66
N GLN A 333 -14.54 -17.01 11.56
CA GLN A 333 -14.56 -17.85 10.36
C GLN A 333 -13.16 -18.04 9.80
N VAL A 334 -12.76 -19.30 9.61
CA VAL A 334 -11.44 -19.65 9.08
C VAL A 334 -11.47 -19.76 7.56
N PHE A 335 -10.44 -19.21 6.91
CA PHE A 335 -10.21 -19.35 5.48
C PHE A 335 -8.76 -19.76 5.22
N GLU A 336 -8.57 -20.68 4.28
CA GLU A 336 -7.25 -21.09 3.79
C GLU A 336 -6.88 -20.25 2.57
N ILE A 337 -5.77 -19.53 2.68
CA ILE A 337 -5.22 -18.69 1.61
C ILE A 337 -4.18 -19.50 0.85
N ASN A 338 -4.34 -19.60 -0.46
CA ASN A 338 -3.53 -20.43 -1.35
C ASN A 338 -2.74 -19.62 -2.38
N GLY A 339 -2.56 -18.33 -2.14
CA GLY A 339 -1.80 -17.46 -3.04
C GLY A 339 -2.20 -15.99 -2.91
N LYS A 340 -1.73 -15.20 -3.86
CA LYS A 340 -1.90 -13.74 -3.90
C LYS A 340 -2.11 -13.23 -5.31
N THR A 341 -2.73 -12.07 -5.43
CA THR A 341 -2.82 -11.27 -6.67
C THR A 341 -2.46 -9.82 -6.38
#